data_8d8e7723385a42344315992df692a578
#
_entry.id   8d8e7723385a42344315992df692a578
#
_cell.length_a   1.000
_cell.length_b   1.000
_cell.length_c   1.000
_cell.angle_alpha   90.00
_cell.angle_beta   90.00
_cell.angle_gamma   90.00
#
_symmetry.space_group_name_H-M   'P 1'
#
loop_
_entity.id
_entity.type
_entity.pdbx_description
1 polymer ?
#
loop_
_entity_poly.entity_id
_entity_poly.type
_entity_poly.pdbx_seq_one_letter_code
_entity_poly.pdbx_strand_id
1 'polypeptide(L)'
;MEFATGSRSEEETLERRSFLGALAGASLGVLSEATFIEFARAQNTEQARATLVDQVSFDTSQVEVSGNTIFLRRYGKGPAILLVHGFPRTSLMWRFLAPKLAENHTVICVDLRAYGRSGIPASTDDHLPYSKRAMAKELVEVMDKLGFPTFTLIGHDRGGRVSYRLALDHPKKVERLAVFDVIPILEAWSRSDARFAQTYWPWILLSQKASLPESYLIGAPKAVFDNPFGHGSFSGEILEEYVSTYRDPARVHGICEEYRAAATIDVEHDRADKEASKRIECPMLHLWAEGGPLDTFYAKDSGPLGIWRQWAPHAHGQAMKGGHFFPEENPDDTGVLVKQFLSV
;
A
#
# COMPACT_ATOMS: atom_id res chain seq x y z
N MET A 1 14.89 58.60 -41.73
CA MET A 1 14.14 57.39 -42.14
C MET A 1 13.40 56.93 -40.91
N GLU A 2 12.13 57.30 -40.80
CA GLU A 2 11.24 57.01 -39.70
C GLU A 2 10.73 55.58 -39.80
N PHE A 3 10.74 54.88 -38.70
CA PHE A 3 10.03 53.61 -38.56
C PHE A 3 8.73 53.83 -37.79
N ALA A 4 7.65 53.55 -38.47
CA ALA A 4 6.31 53.59 -37.92
C ALA A 4 6.07 52.44 -36.98
N THR A 5 5.67 52.70 -35.75
CA THR A 5 5.16 51.76 -34.78
C THR A 5 3.65 51.57 -34.97
N GLY A 6 3.24 50.42 -35.50
CA GLY A 6 1.84 50.06 -35.67
C GLY A 6 1.26 49.38 -34.44
N SER A 7 0.15 49.89 -33.98
CA SER A 7 -0.70 49.40 -32.88
C SER A 7 -1.30 48.02 -33.16
N ARG A 8 -0.86 47.02 -32.41
CA ARG A 8 -1.45 45.67 -32.37
C ARG A 8 -1.71 45.20 -30.94
N SER A 9 -2.46 45.90 -30.14
CA SER A 9 -2.65 45.51 -28.74
C SER A 9 -4.08 45.53 -28.19
N GLU A 10 -5.06 45.98 -28.94
CA GLU A 10 -6.45 46.06 -28.42
C GLU A 10 -7.40 44.99 -28.96
N GLU A 11 -7.21 44.51 -30.18
CA GLU A 11 -8.07 43.46 -30.74
C GLU A 11 -7.74 42.07 -30.17
N GLU A 12 -6.47 41.73 -29.91
CA GLU A 12 -6.09 40.45 -29.31
C GLU A 12 -6.56 40.30 -27.85
N THR A 13 -6.77 41.42 -27.14
CA THR A 13 -7.25 41.41 -25.75
C THR A 13 -8.75 41.19 -25.65
N LEU A 14 -9.51 41.63 -26.66
CA LEU A 14 -10.96 41.44 -26.74
C LEU A 14 -11.34 40.00 -27.15
N GLU A 15 -10.61 39.37 -28.08
CA GLU A 15 -10.85 37.99 -28.46
C GLU A 15 -10.50 36.97 -27.32
N ARG A 16 -9.43 37.20 -26.57
CA ARG A 16 -9.11 36.39 -25.39
C ARG A 16 -10.14 36.47 -24.25
N ARG A 17 -10.74 37.67 -24.07
CA ARG A 17 -11.82 37.84 -23.08
C ARG A 17 -13.13 37.19 -23.51
N SER A 18 -13.44 37.18 -24.79
CA SER A 18 -14.61 36.47 -25.33
C SER A 18 -14.45 34.95 -25.31
N PHE A 19 -13.23 34.43 -25.51
CA PHE A 19 -12.96 33.00 -25.47
C PHE A 19 -12.97 32.44 -24.04
N LEU A 20 -12.49 33.19 -23.04
CA LEU A 20 -12.55 32.81 -21.63
C LEU A 20 -13.97 32.93 -21.04
N GLY A 21 -14.80 33.84 -21.58
CA GLY A 21 -16.21 33.96 -21.19
C GLY A 21 -17.10 32.83 -21.73
N ALA A 22 -16.73 32.24 -22.87
CA ALA A 22 -17.47 31.12 -23.48
C ALA A 22 -17.14 29.75 -22.86
N LEU A 23 -15.96 29.59 -22.23
CA LEU A 23 -15.58 28.36 -21.51
C LEU A 23 -16.10 28.33 -20.06
N ALA A 24 -16.50 29.43 -19.48
CA ALA A 24 -17.12 29.50 -18.16
C ALA A 24 -18.64 29.22 -18.15
N GLY A 25 -19.25 29.06 -19.32
CA GLY A 25 -20.70 28.87 -19.50
C GLY A 25 -21.16 27.45 -19.82
N ALA A 26 -20.25 26.51 -19.98
CA ALA A 26 -20.59 25.13 -20.37
C ALA A 26 -19.93 24.10 -19.46
N SER A 27 -20.47 23.91 -18.29
CA SER A 27 -20.58 22.67 -17.52
C SER A 27 -20.76 22.90 -16.00
N LEU A 28 -21.72 23.71 -15.62
CA LEU A 28 -22.44 23.45 -14.36
C LEU A 28 -23.49 22.37 -14.70
N GLY A 29 -23.01 21.16 -14.93
CA GLY A 29 -23.88 19.99 -14.87
C GLY A 29 -24.44 19.94 -13.46
N VAL A 30 -25.75 20.11 -13.33
CA VAL A 30 -26.50 19.92 -12.11
C VAL A 30 -26.21 18.49 -11.67
N LEU A 31 -25.31 18.34 -10.70
CA LEU A 31 -25.16 17.08 -9.97
C LEU A 31 -26.56 16.73 -9.45
N SER A 32 -27.05 15.54 -9.73
CA SER A 32 -28.35 15.14 -9.24
C SER A 32 -28.38 15.23 -7.71
N GLU A 33 -29.53 15.52 -7.10
CA GLU A 33 -29.65 15.53 -5.63
C GLU A 33 -29.10 14.24 -5.00
N ALA A 34 -29.23 13.10 -5.67
CA ALA A 34 -28.66 11.83 -5.26
C ALA A 34 -27.11 11.88 -5.18
N THR A 35 -26.44 12.47 -6.17
CA THR A 35 -24.97 12.60 -6.19
C THR A 35 -24.48 13.58 -5.12
N PHE A 36 -25.25 14.64 -4.86
CA PHE A 36 -24.93 15.59 -3.79
C PHE A 36 -25.13 14.97 -2.41
N ILE A 37 -26.19 14.17 -2.23
CA ILE A 37 -26.48 13.45 -0.97
C ILE A 37 -25.43 12.37 -0.73
N GLU A 38 -24.96 11.63 -1.75
CA GLU A 38 -23.88 10.67 -1.64
C GLU A 38 -22.56 11.34 -1.28
N PHE A 39 -22.22 12.46 -1.92
CA PHE A 39 -21.02 13.24 -1.60
C PHE A 39 -21.06 13.80 -0.17
N ALA A 40 -22.19 14.35 0.26
CA ALA A 40 -22.37 14.87 1.60
C ALA A 40 -22.35 13.74 2.67
N ARG A 41 -22.89 12.56 2.36
CA ARG A 41 -22.79 11.37 3.22
C ARG A 41 -21.36 10.86 3.32
N ALA A 42 -20.61 10.84 2.21
CA ALA A 42 -19.20 10.46 2.21
C ALA A 42 -18.37 11.41 3.07
N GLN A 43 -18.55 12.73 2.93
CA GLN A 43 -17.86 13.72 3.76
C GLN A 43 -18.22 13.63 5.25
N ASN A 44 -19.52 13.44 5.59
CA ASN A 44 -19.94 13.26 6.97
C ASN A 44 -19.40 11.96 7.58
N THR A 45 -19.31 10.90 6.79
CA THR A 45 -18.72 9.62 7.23
C THR A 45 -17.23 9.75 7.46
N GLU A 46 -16.53 10.51 6.62
CA GLU A 46 -15.10 10.78 6.76
C GLU A 46 -14.81 11.67 7.97
N GLN A 47 -15.61 12.69 8.20
CA GLN A 47 -15.51 13.57 9.37
C GLN A 47 -15.78 12.80 10.67
N ALA A 48 -16.79 11.92 10.68
CA ALA A 48 -17.08 11.04 11.82
C ALA A 48 -15.96 10.01 12.05
N ARG A 49 -15.36 9.48 10.97
CA ARG A 49 -14.19 8.58 11.04
C ARG A 49 -12.93 9.29 11.55
N ALA A 50 -12.67 10.51 11.10
CA ALA A 50 -11.57 11.33 11.59
C ALA A 50 -11.69 11.60 13.09
N THR A 51 -12.90 11.92 13.57
CA THR A 51 -13.17 12.16 15.01
C THR A 51 -12.97 10.89 15.85
N LEU A 52 -13.25 9.70 15.30
CA LEU A 52 -12.98 8.41 15.99
C LEU A 52 -11.48 8.11 16.09
N VAL A 53 -10.69 8.49 15.08
CA VAL A 53 -9.23 8.29 15.08
C VAL A 53 -8.56 9.17 16.12
N ASP A 54 -9.04 10.39 16.32
CA ASP A 54 -8.54 11.31 17.35
C ASP A 54 -8.84 10.85 18.79
N GLN A 55 -9.78 9.91 18.97
CA GLN A 55 -10.18 9.38 20.28
C GLN A 55 -9.39 8.13 20.72
N VAL A 56 -8.71 7.44 19.79
CA VAL A 56 -7.92 6.25 20.13
C VAL A 56 -6.47 6.62 20.32
N SER A 57 -6.03 6.64 21.58
CA SER A 57 -4.64 6.89 21.92
C SER A 57 -3.75 5.78 21.33
N PHE A 58 -2.68 6.20 20.68
CA PHE A 58 -1.61 5.31 20.22
C PHE A 58 -0.26 5.84 20.71
N ASP A 59 0.62 4.91 21.01
CA ASP A 59 2.01 5.23 21.31
C ASP A 59 2.84 5.11 20.03
N THR A 60 3.78 6.03 19.83
CA THR A 60 4.79 5.90 18.78
C THR A 60 6.13 5.54 19.38
N SER A 61 6.86 4.69 18.70
CA SER A 61 8.24 4.37 19.08
C SER A 61 9.08 3.98 17.87
N GLN A 62 10.38 3.91 18.10
CA GLN A 62 11.33 3.38 17.14
C GLN A 62 12.03 2.19 17.79
N VAL A 63 12.23 1.13 17.01
CA VAL A 63 12.92 -0.07 17.45
C VAL A 63 14.16 -0.24 16.59
N GLU A 64 15.32 -0.19 17.25
CA GLU A 64 16.58 -0.53 16.61
C GLU A 64 16.60 -2.03 16.31
N VAL A 65 16.89 -2.39 15.07
CA VAL A 65 17.06 -3.78 14.61
C VAL A 65 18.38 -3.88 13.85
N SER A 66 18.80 -5.09 13.47
CA SER A 66 20.09 -5.32 12.81
C SER A 66 20.28 -4.44 11.57
N GLY A 67 21.00 -3.34 11.73
CA GLY A 67 21.36 -2.40 10.64
C GLY A 67 20.29 -1.40 10.24
N ASN A 68 19.20 -1.28 11.01
CA ASN A 68 18.11 -0.34 10.71
C ASN A 68 17.34 0.09 11.96
N THR A 69 16.47 1.09 11.79
CA THR A 69 15.50 1.54 12.79
C THR A 69 14.10 1.45 12.21
N ILE A 70 13.18 0.79 12.90
CA ILE A 70 11.78 0.66 12.47
C ILE A 70 10.89 1.53 13.35
N PHE A 71 10.17 2.45 12.70
CA PHE A 71 9.12 3.25 13.33
C PHE A 71 7.82 2.44 13.41
N LEU A 72 7.10 2.59 14.51
CA LEU A 72 5.81 1.94 14.70
C LEU A 72 4.81 2.81 15.49
N ARG A 73 3.53 2.49 15.29
CA ARG A 73 2.39 2.94 16.08
C ARG A 73 1.82 1.73 16.81
N ARG A 74 1.57 1.87 18.10
CA ARG A 74 1.02 0.81 18.95
C ARG A 74 -0.33 1.23 19.53
N TYR A 75 -1.30 0.32 19.46
CA TYR A 75 -2.65 0.49 19.99
C TYR A 75 -3.02 -0.68 20.89
N GLY A 76 -3.89 -0.45 21.88
CA GLY A 76 -4.54 -1.49 22.66
C GLY A 76 -3.62 -2.37 23.50
N LYS A 77 -4.21 -3.45 24.02
CA LYS A 77 -3.53 -4.48 24.82
C LYS A 77 -4.12 -5.85 24.51
N GLY A 78 -3.31 -6.91 24.62
CA GLY A 78 -3.71 -8.29 24.37
C GLY A 78 -2.76 -9.01 23.43
N PRO A 79 -3.19 -10.12 22.79
CA PRO A 79 -2.43 -10.83 21.77
C PRO A 79 -1.98 -9.89 20.65
N ALA A 80 -0.80 -10.15 20.09
CA ALA A 80 -0.21 -9.20 19.13
C ALA A 80 -0.74 -9.39 17.71
N ILE A 81 -1.02 -8.27 17.05
CA ILE A 81 -1.26 -8.18 15.61
C ILE A 81 -0.24 -7.23 15.02
N LEU A 82 0.51 -7.68 14.03
CA LEU A 82 1.42 -6.85 13.24
C LEU A 82 0.74 -6.47 11.92
N LEU A 83 0.59 -5.17 11.66
CA LEU A 83 0.03 -4.60 10.44
C LEU A 83 1.14 -4.00 9.58
N VAL A 84 1.25 -4.46 8.33
CA VAL A 84 2.32 -4.10 7.40
C VAL A 84 1.74 -3.46 6.15
N HIS A 85 2.03 -2.17 5.94
CA HIS A 85 1.54 -1.39 4.81
C HIS A 85 2.25 -1.71 3.49
N GLY A 86 1.75 -1.16 2.39
CA GLY A 86 2.40 -1.21 1.09
C GLY A 86 2.64 0.17 0.45
N PHE A 87 3.03 0.15 -0.82
CA PHE A 87 3.23 1.34 -1.62
C PHE A 87 1.88 1.97 -2.03
N PRO A 88 1.73 3.28 -2.02
CA PRO A 88 2.67 4.31 -1.58
C PRO A 88 2.45 4.80 -0.14
N ARG A 89 1.88 3.97 0.71
CA ARG A 89 1.42 4.29 2.07
C ARG A 89 2.52 4.16 3.12
N THR A 90 2.15 4.49 4.36
CA THR A 90 2.89 4.24 5.62
C THR A 90 1.97 3.52 6.61
N SER A 91 2.41 3.32 7.84
CA SER A 91 1.58 2.76 8.91
C SER A 91 0.25 3.52 9.13
N LEU A 92 0.14 4.75 8.67
CA LEU A 92 -1.09 5.54 8.71
C LEU A 92 -2.25 4.96 7.91
N MET A 93 -2.00 4.09 6.93
CA MET A 93 -3.11 3.44 6.23
C MET A 93 -4.02 2.64 7.15
N TRP A 94 -3.48 2.21 8.29
CA TRP A 94 -4.20 1.40 9.26
C TRP A 94 -5.03 2.21 10.28
N ARG A 95 -5.02 3.56 10.18
CA ARG A 95 -5.65 4.47 11.14
C ARG A 95 -7.12 4.18 11.46
N PHE A 96 -7.86 3.62 10.51
CA PHE A 96 -9.26 3.26 10.71
C PHE A 96 -9.46 1.80 11.15
N LEU A 97 -8.58 0.90 10.73
CA LEU A 97 -8.67 -0.53 11.06
C LEU A 97 -8.02 -0.86 12.41
N ALA A 98 -6.85 -0.29 12.70
CA ALA A 98 -6.10 -0.59 13.91
C ALA A 98 -6.90 -0.34 15.20
N PRO A 99 -7.63 0.78 15.37
CA PRO A 99 -8.46 1.00 16.55
C PRO A 99 -9.52 -0.08 16.78
N LYS A 100 -10.13 -0.58 15.69
CA LYS A 100 -11.15 -1.63 15.76
C LYS A 100 -10.60 -2.98 16.23
N LEU A 101 -9.35 -3.28 15.88
CA LEU A 101 -8.66 -4.49 16.32
C LEU A 101 -8.09 -4.34 17.74
N ALA A 102 -7.75 -3.11 18.12
CA ALA A 102 -7.16 -2.77 19.41
C ALA A 102 -8.09 -2.94 20.61
N GLU A 103 -9.39 -3.16 20.38
CA GLU A 103 -10.36 -3.45 21.44
C GLU A 103 -9.93 -4.65 22.30
N ASN A 104 -9.33 -5.67 21.69
CA ASN A 104 -8.92 -6.90 22.36
C ASN A 104 -7.49 -7.37 22.03
N HIS A 105 -6.70 -6.55 21.30
CA HIS A 105 -5.39 -6.92 20.82
C HIS A 105 -4.38 -5.78 21.04
N THR A 106 -3.12 -6.13 21.13
CA THR A 106 -2.03 -5.19 20.89
C THR A 106 -1.78 -5.11 19.39
N VAL A 107 -2.11 -3.97 18.78
CA VAL A 107 -1.93 -3.77 17.34
C VAL A 107 -0.71 -2.91 17.10
N ILE A 108 0.21 -3.41 16.29
CA ILE A 108 1.47 -2.77 15.93
C ILE A 108 1.45 -2.49 14.43
N CYS A 109 1.49 -1.20 14.06
CA CYS A 109 1.53 -0.74 12.68
C CYS A 109 2.92 -0.19 12.40
N VAL A 110 3.70 -0.85 11.55
CA VAL A 110 5.08 -0.46 11.24
C VAL A 110 5.15 0.36 9.96
N ASP A 111 6.10 1.28 9.88
CA ASP A 111 6.60 1.79 8.61
C ASP A 111 7.68 0.83 8.09
N LEU A 112 7.55 0.36 6.86
CA LEU A 112 8.59 -0.44 6.22
C LEU A 112 9.87 0.39 6.05
N ARG A 113 11.05 -0.28 5.92
CA ARG A 113 12.30 0.41 5.60
C ARG A 113 12.14 1.32 4.39
N ALA A 114 12.78 2.47 4.42
CA ALA A 114 12.70 3.56 3.45
C ALA A 114 11.33 4.26 3.36
N TYR A 115 10.29 3.81 4.05
CA TYR A 115 9.00 4.50 4.12
C TYR A 115 8.86 5.30 5.43
N GLY A 116 8.06 6.36 5.36
CA GLY A 116 7.64 7.14 6.52
C GLY A 116 8.81 7.59 7.41
N ARG A 117 8.80 7.11 8.65
CA ARG A 117 9.79 7.46 9.69
C ARG A 117 10.79 6.35 9.97
N SER A 118 10.73 5.23 9.27
CA SER A 118 11.71 4.15 9.39
C SER A 118 13.04 4.51 8.73
N GLY A 119 14.09 3.83 9.12
CA GLY A 119 15.44 4.02 8.60
C GLY A 119 15.59 3.57 7.14
N ILE A 120 16.75 3.88 6.57
CA ILE A 120 17.10 3.63 5.17
C ILE A 120 18.41 2.85 5.15
N PRO A 121 18.38 1.51 5.16
CA PRO A 121 19.60 0.72 5.05
C PRO A 121 20.34 0.99 3.74
N ALA A 122 21.66 0.82 3.74
CA ALA A 122 22.43 0.86 2.51
C ALA A 122 21.97 -0.23 1.54
N SER A 123 21.91 0.09 0.24
CA SER A 123 21.64 -0.86 -0.83
C SER A 123 22.94 -1.54 -1.32
N THR A 124 22.77 -2.65 -2.01
CA THR A 124 23.84 -3.40 -2.69
C THR A 124 23.40 -3.74 -4.11
N ASP A 125 24.33 -4.03 -5.00
CA ASP A 125 24.03 -4.32 -6.42
C ASP A 125 23.12 -5.54 -6.62
N ASP A 126 23.09 -6.45 -5.65
CA ASP A 126 22.23 -7.64 -5.64
C ASP A 126 20.85 -7.39 -5.01
N HIS A 127 20.58 -6.18 -4.54
CA HIS A 127 19.35 -5.74 -3.89
C HIS A 127 18.96 -6.52 -2.62
N LEU A 128 19.84 -7.39 -2.08
CA LEU A 128 19.56 -8.24 -0.92
C LEU A 128 19.05 -7.48 0.30
N PRO A 129 19.58 -6.29 0.68
CA PRO A 129 19.07 -5.53 1.82
C PRO A 129 17.60 -5.14 1.69
N TYR A 130 17.07 -5.04 0.47
CA TYR A 130 15.68 -4.67 0.20
C TYR A 130 14.80 -5.85 -0.21
N SER A 131 15.33 -7.09 -0.14
CA SER A 131 14.53 -8.30 -0.36
C SER A 131 13.45 -8.48 0.71
N LYS A 132 12.34 -9.12 0.33
CA LYS A 132 11.27 -9.44 1.27
C LYS A 132 11.76 -10.32 2.43
N ARG A 133 12.78 -11.15 2.19
CA ARG A 133 13.43 -11.95 3.23
C ARG A 133 14.16 -11.10 4.26
N ALA A 134 14.92 -10.10 3.82
CA ALA A 134 15.58 -9.15 4.72
C ALA A 134 14.58 -8.33 5.53
N MET A 135 13.50 -7.85 4.88
CA MET A 135 12.44 -7.11 5.53
C MET A 135 11.65 -7.99 6.51
N ALA A 136 11.36 -9.24 6.17
CA ALA A 136 10.70 -10.20 7.06
C ALA A 136 11.51 -10.46 8.33
N LYS A 137 12.82 -10.70 8.19
CA LYS A 137 13.72 -10.87 9.33
C LYS A 137 13.71 -9.65 10.26
N GLU A 138 13.74 -8.45 9.70
CA GLU A 138 13.67 -7.19 10.45
C GLU A 138 12.39 -7.09 11.28
N LEU A 139 11.23 -7.44 10.70
CA LEU A 139 9.96 -7.43 11.41
C LEU A 139 9.89 -8.48 12.54
N VAL A 140 10.50 -9.65 12.35
CA VAL A 140 10.64 -10.64 13.43
C VAL A 140 11.46 -10.05 14.58
N GLU A 141 12.60 -9.40 14.29
CA GLU A 141 13.43 -8.76 15.30
C GLU A 141 12.68 -7.65 16.06
N VAL A 142 11.84 -6.87 15.36
CA VAL A 142 10.96 -5.86 15.99
C VAL A 142 10.02 -6.52 16.99
N MET A 143 9.31 -7.57 16.57
CA MET A 143 8.32 -8.25 17.42
C MET A 143 8.98 -8.94 18.62
N ASP A 144 10.14 -9.55 18.43
CA ASP A 144 10.90 -10.16 19.52
C ASP A 144 11.35 -9.11 20.55
N LYS A 145 11.85 -7.95 20.12
CA LYS A 145 12.24 -6.84 21.00
C LYS A 145 11.06 -6.21 21.76
N LEU A 146 9.87 -6.26 21.16
CA LEU A 146 8.64 -5.82 21.82
C LEU A 146 8.06 -6.85 22.79
N GLY A 147 8.65 -8.07 22.86
CA GLY A 147 8.22 -9.13 23.76
C GLY A 147 7.09 -10.00 23.20
N PHE A 148 6.88 -10.02 21.87
CA PHE A 148 5.88 -10.83 21.20
C PHE A 148 6.53 -11.96 20.41
N PRO A 149 6.73 -13.16 21.03
CA PRO A 149 7.38 -14.29 20.37
C PRO A 149 6.56 -14.89 19.24
N THR A 150 5.22 -14.72 19.28
CA THR A 150 4.27 -15.09 18.22
C THR A 150 3.25 -13.97 18.01
N PHE A 151 2.68 -13.87 16.83
CA PHE A 151 1.74 -12.84 16.48
C PHE A 151 0.89 -13.21 15.27
N THR A 152 -0.28 -12.60 15.16
CA THR A 152 -1.04 -12.54 13.91
C THR A 152 -0.40 -11.49 12.99
N LEU A 153 -0.28 -11.82 11.71
CA LEU A 153 0.36 -10.96 10.70
C LEU A 153 -0.65 -10.59 9.62
N ILE A 154 -0.79 -9.30 9.36
CA ILE A 154 -1.69 -8.76 8.33
C ILE A 154 -0.89 -7.81 7.45
N GLY A 155 -0.83 -8.08 6.16
CA GLY A 155 -0.11 -7.25 5.22
C GLY A 155 -0.93 -6.87 3.99
N HIS A 156 -0.75 -5.64 3.54
CA HIS A 156 -1.34 -5.11 2.33
C HIS A 156 -0.28 -4.78 1.30
N ASP A 157 -0.52 -5.07 0.03
CA ASP A 157 0.36 -4.77 -1.12
C ASP A 157 1.81 -5.21 -0.87
N ARG A 158 2.81 -4.31 -0.85
CA ARG A 158 4.22 -4.62 -0.56
C ARG A 158 4.36 -5.28 0.80
N GLY A 159 3.60 -4.81 1.80
CA GLY A 159 3.54 -5.42 3.13
C GLY A 159 2.96 -6.83 3.12
N GLY A 160 1.97 -7.12 2.27
CA GLY A 160 1.45 -8.47 2.06
C GLY A 160 2.53 -9.42 1.52
N ARG A 161 3.43 -8.89 0.67
CA ARG A 161 4.56 -9.66 0.13
C ARG A 161 5.65 -9.93 1.18
N VAL A 162 5.92 -8.98 2.05
CA VAL A 162 6.78 -9.21 3.23
C VAL A 162 6.15 -10.23 4.17
N SER A 163 4.82 -10.14 4.34
CA SER A 163 4.10 -10.98 5.29
C SER A 163 4.08 -12.47 4.88
N TYR A 164 3.80 -12.80 3.63
CA TYR A 164 3.87 -14.20 3.23
C TYR A 164 5.30 -14.75 3.27
N ARG A 165 6.30 -13.93 2.93
CA ARG A 165 7.71 -14.31 3.06
C ARG A 165 8.07 -14.58 4.51
N LEU A 166 7.60 -13.75 5.45
CA LEU A 166 7.79 -13.96 6.88
C LEU A 166 7.16 -15.28 7.34
N ALA A 167 5.93 -15.56 6.91
CA ALA A 167 5.25 -16.81 7.25
C ALA A 167 5.96 -18.06 6.69
N LEU A 168 6.55 -17.97 5.49
CA LEU A 168 7.35 -19.04 4.91
C LEU A 168 8.70 -19.24 5.63
N ASP A 169 9.40 -18.16 5.97
CA ASP A 169 10.75 -18.24 6.54
C ASP A 169 10.74 -18.44 8.07
N HIS A 170 9.68 -17.97 8.75
CA HIS A 170 9.54 -18.03 10.21
C HIS A 170 8.16 -18.58 10.64
N PRO A 171 7.79 -19.83 10.23
CA PRO A 171 6.44 -20.36 10.44
C PRO A 171 6.04 -20.42 11.93
N LYS A 172 7.01 -20.59 12.84
CA LYS A 172 6.75 -20.62 14.29
C LYS A 172 6.42 -19.25 14.91
N LYS A 173 6.61 -18.16 14.16
CA LYS A 173 6.34 -16.79 14.62
C LYS A 173 4.92 -16.33 14.26
N VAL A 174 4.34 -16.89 13.20
CA VAL A 174 3.06 -16.44 12.66
C VAL A 174 1.94 -17.41 13.06
N GLU A 175 1.05 -16.95 13.92
CA GLU A 175 -0.13 -17.71 14.34
C GLU A 175 -1.20 -17.74 13.26
N ARG A 176 -1.41 -16.61 12.58
CA ARG A 176 -2.39 -16.41 11.50
C ARG A 176 -1.83 -15.40 10.51
N LEU A 177 -2.12 -15.59 9.24
CA LEU A 177 -1.72 -14.67 8.18
C LEU A 177 -2.94 -14.13 7.44
N ALA A 178 -3.07 -12.82 7.33
CA ALA A 178 -3.97 -12.19 6.37
C ALA A 178 -3.18 -11.39 5.34
N VAL A 179 -3.50 -11.60 4.06
CA VAL A 179 -2.84 -10.91 2.95
C VAL A 179 -3.89 -10.20 2.11
N PHE A 180 -3.68 -8.90 1.88
CA PHE A 180 -4.63 -8.04 1.20
C PHE A 180 -4.13 -7.60 -0.16
N ASP A 181 -4.94 -7.86 -1.17
CA ASP A 181 -4.85 -7.43 -2.57
C ASP A 181 -3.51 -7.70 -3.27
N VAL A 182 -2.89 -8.84 -2.99
CA VAL A 182 -1.69 -9.31 -3.68
C VAL A 182 -1.68 -10.83 -3.85
N ILE A 183 -0.89 -11.31 -4.82
CA ILE A 183 -0.48 -12.70 -4.98
C ILE A 183 1.04 -12.81 -4.81
N PRO A 184 1.63 -14.02 -4.63
CA PRO A 184 3.07 -14.20 -4.50
C PRO A 184 3.85 -13.58 -5.68
N ILE A 185 5.06 -13.11 -5.41
CA ILE A 185 5.88 -12.36 -6.40
C ILE A 185 6.15 -13.19 -7.65
N LEU A 186 6.59 -14.43 -7.49
CA LEU A 186 6.82 -15.34 -8.62
C LEU A 186 5.56 -15.53 -9.46
N GLU A 187 4.40 -15.68 -8.82
CA GLU A 187 3.12 -15.89 -9.50
C GLU A 187 2.67 -14.64 -10.27
N ALA A 188 2.94 -13.45 -9.74
CA ALA A 188 2.65 -12.19 -10.41
C ALA A 188 3.52 -12.02 -11.67
N TRP A 189 4.84 -12.21 -11.55
CA TRP A 189 5.75 -12.09 -12.69
C TRP A 189 5.52 -13.17 -13.76
N SER A 190 5.29 -14.42 -13.37
CA SER A 190 5.07 -15.51 -14.33
C SER A 190 3.78 -15.39 -15.12
N ARG A 191 2.82 -14.57 -14.65
CA ARG A 191 1.53 -14.28 -15.31
C ARG A 191 1.44 -12.88 -15.89
N SER A 192 2.53 -12.14 -15.88
CA SER A 192 2.55 -10.77 -16.39
C SER A 192 2.29 -10.77 -17.92
N ASP A 193 1.43 -9.86 -18.34
CA ASP A 193 1.06 -9.61 -19.74
C ASP A 193 0.96 -8.08 -19.96
N ALA A 194 0.48 -7.67 -21.12
CA ALA A 194 0.29 -6.25 -21.43
C ALA A 194 -0.68 -5.56 -20.45
N ARG A 195 -1.74 -6.26 -19.97
CA ARG A 195 -2.67 -5.70 -18.97
C ARG A 195 -1.95 -5.49 -17.64
N PHE A 196 -1.17 -6.48 -17.20
CA PHE A 196 -0.34 -6.36 -16.00
C PHE A 196 0.60 -5.15 -16.11
N ALA A 197 1.32 -5.01 -17.21
CA ALA A 197 2.27 -3.91 -17.40
C ALA A 197 1.61 -2.52 -17.34
N GLN A 198 0.42 -2.38 -17.92
CA GLN A 198 -0.34 -1.14 -17.91
C GLN A 198 -0.95 -0.83 -16.54
N THR A 199 -1.49 -1.87 -15.87
CA THR A 199 -2.21 -1.73 -14.62
C THR A 199 -1.23 -1.60 -13.44
N TYR A 200 -0.27 -2.50 -13.35
CA TYR A 200 0.75 -2.51 -12.30
C TYR A 200 2.02 -1.78 -12.75
N TRP A 201 1.88 -0.61 -13.39
CA TRP A 201 3.01 0.19 -13.89
C TRP A 201 4.11 0.43 -12.86
N PRO A 202 3.85 0.53 -11.53
CA PRO A 202 4.92 0.67 -10.54
C PRO A 202 5.91 -0.50 -10.57
N TRP A 203 5.45 -1.72 -10.84
CA TRP A 203 6.35 -2.87 -10.96
C TRP A 203 7.33 -2.74 -12.10
N ILE A 204 6.83 -2.23 -13.24
CA ILE A 204 7.63 -2.09 -14.46
C ILE A 204 8.57 -0.90 -14.35
N LEU A 205 8.07 0.26 -13.89
CA LEU A 205 8.85 1.48 -13.80
C LEU A 205 9.85 1.42 -12.62
N LEU A 206 9.38 1.09 -11.41
CA LEU A 206 10.21 1.23 -10.21
C LEU A 206 11.30 0.15 -10.10
N SER A 207 11.19 -0.94 -10.86
CA SER A 207 12.26 -1.94 -10.97
C SER A 207 13.35 -1.61 -12.00
N GLN A 208 13.22 -0.49 -12.74
CA GLN A 208 14.25 -0.08 -13.69
C GLN A 208 15.54 0.36 -13.00
N LYS A 209 16.63 0.39 -13.77
CA LYS A 209 17.94 0.88 -13.27
C LYS A 209 17.83 2.33 -12.76
N ALA A 210 18.58 2.62 -11.73
CA ALA A 210 18.76 3.98 -11.26
C ALA A 210 19.36 4.84 -12.41
N SER A 211 18.99 6.07 -12.59
CA SER A 211 18.14 6.96 -11.77
C SER A 211 16.74 7.22 -12.36
N LEU A 212 16.29 6.38 -13.32
CA LEU A 212 15.03 6.65 -14.03
C LEU A 212 13.80 6.69 -13.07
N PRO A 213 13.52 5.64 -12.28
CA PRO A 213 12.38 5.64 -11.39
C PRO A 213 12.49 6.67 -10.26
N GLU A 214 13.71 6.87 -9.73
CA GLU A 214 13.96 7.88 -8.71
C GLU A 214 13.62 9.28 -9.21
N SER A 215 14.07 9.62 -10.42
CA SER A 215 13.78 10.92 -11.05
C SER A 215 12.29 11.15 -11.23
N TYR A 216 11.54 10.10 -11.61
CA TYR A 216 10.09 10.18 -11.74
C TYR A 216 9.40 10.46 -10.41
N LEU A 217 9.72 9.70 -9.36
CA LEU A 217 9.09 9.84 -8.05
C LEU A 217 9.44 11.17 -7.37
N ILE A 218 10.70 11.62 -7.48
CA ILE A 218 11.15 12.90 -6.92
C ILE A 218 10.57 14.07 -7.70
N GLY A 219 10.48 13.96 -9.03
CA GLY A 219 9.97 15.02 -9.89
C GLY A 219 8.47 15.28 -9.72
N ALA A 220 7.70 14.28 -9.31
CA ALA A 220 6.25 14.40 -9.15
C ALA A 220 5.75 13.58 -7.93
N PRO A 221 6.13 13.96 -6.69
CA PRO A 221 5.82 13.17 -5.49
C PRO A 221 4.32 12.95 -5.25
N LYS A 222 3.47 13.88 -5.69
CA LYS A 222 2.01 13.78 -5.57
C LYS A 222 1.38 12.87 -6.62
N ALA A 223 2.02 12.70 -7.79
CA ALA A 223 1.44 11.93 -8.89
C ALA A 223 1.22 10.45 -8.55
N VAL A 224 1.98 9.90 -7.59
CA VAL A 224 1.74 8.54 -7.06
C VAL A 224 0.39 8.39 -6.37
N PHE A 225 -0.21 9.48 -5.91
CA PHE A 225 -1.49 9.50 -5.20
C PHE A 225 -2.65 9.93 -6.10
N ASP A 226 -2.37 10.52 -7.26
CA ASP A 226 -3.36 11.02 -8.21
C ASP A 226 -3.84 9.95 -9.22
N ASN A 227 -3.23 8.76 -9.21
CA ASN A 227 -3.61 7.67 -10.11
C ASN A 227 -4.68 6.76 -9.48
N PRO A 228 -5.40 5.92 -10.26
CA PRO A 228 -6.48 5.06 -9.75
C PRO A 228 -6.07 4.10 -8.63
N PHE A 229 -4.78 3.74 -8.53
CA PHE A 229 -4.24 2.93 -7.43
C PHE A 229 -3.81 3.77 -6.23
N GLY A 230 -3.79 5.09 -6.35
CA GLY A 230 -3.41 6.00 -5.26
C GLY A 230 -4.60 6.70 -4.62
N HIS A 231 -5.79 6.59 -5.23
CA HIS A 231 -6.96 7.29 -4.72
C HIS A 231 -7.30 6.83 -3.30
N GLY A 232 -7.51 7.80 -2.45
CA GLY A 232 -8.04 7.70 -1.13
C GLY A 232 -8.49 9.07 -0.72
N SER A 233 -9.58 9.16 0.02
CA SER A 233 -9.98 10.41 0.64
C SER A 233 -9.00 10.69 1.78
N PHE A 234 -8.02 11.56 1.54
CA PHE A 234 -7.07 11.96 2.57
C PHE A 234 -7.37 13.37 3.03
N SER A 235 -7.31 13.61 4.36
CA SER A 235 -7.10 14.97 4.85
C SER A 235 -5.76 15.50 4.32
N GLY A 236 -5.62 16.81 4.18
CA GLY A 236 -4.37 17.43 3.71
C GLY A 236 -3.14 16.99 4.50
N GLU A 237 -3.29 16.76 5.81
CA GLU A 237 -2.23 16.32 6.71
C GLU A 237 -1.79 14.87 6.45
N ILE A 238 -2.73 13.96 6.22
CA ILE A 238 -2.43 12.55 5.90
C ILE A 238 -1.73 12.46 4.55
N LEU A 239 -2.22 13.16 3.54
CA LEU A 239 -1.58 13.23 2.23
C LEU A 239 -0.16 13.79 2.35
N GLU A 240 0.02 14.82 3.14
CA GLU A 240 1.33 15.45 3.35
C GLU A 240 2.31 14.48 4.03
N GLU A 241 1.88 13.71 5.03
CA GLU A 241 2.73 12.68 5.64
C GLU A 241 3.15 11.61 4.61
N TYR A 242 2.23 11.13 3.77
CA TYR A 242 2.57 10.19 2.71
C TYR A 242 3.54 10.78 1.68
N VAL A 243 3.25 11.99 1.19
CA VAL A 243 4.08 12.69 0.18
C VAL A 243 5.47 13.00 0.71
N SER A 244 5.62 13.26 2.02
CA SER A 244 6.92 13.57 2.63
C SER A 244 7.96 12.49 2.38
N THR A 245 7.55 11.21 2.33
CA THR A 245 8.42 10.07 2.00
C THR A 245 9.08 10.25 0.63
N TYR A 246 8.36 10.79 -0.35
CA TYR A 246 8.81 10.91 -1.75
C TYR A 246 9.59 12.20 -2.04
N ARG A 247 9.77 13.06 -1.06
CA ARG A 247 10.65 14.24 -1.13
C ARG A 247 12.09 13.94 -0.71
N ASP A 248 12.33 12.82 -0.06
CA ASP A 248 13.67 12.38 0.35
C ASP A 248 14.25 11.43 -0.70
N PRO A 249 15.31 11.84 -1.44
CA PRO A 249 15.91 11.02 -2.49
C PRO A 249 16.43 9.67 -1.98
N ALA A 250 16.91 9.59 -0.73
CA ALA A 250 17.40 8.35 -0.17
C ALA A 250 16.26 7.37 0.10
N ARG A 251 15.10 7.85 0.57
CA ARG A 251 13.89 7.04 0.72
C ARG A 251 13.38 6.54 -0.61
N VAL A 252 13.30 7.43 -1.61
CA VAL A 252 12.88 7.07 -2.95
C VAL A 252 13.78 6.00 -3.55
N HIS A 253 15.12 6.13 -3.39
CA HIS A 253 16.06 5.11 -3.83
C HIS A 253 15.77 3.77 -3.14
N GLY A 254 15.61 3.75 -1.81
CA GLY A 254 15.29 2.52 -1.05
C GLY A 254 13.97 1.88 -1.49
N ILE A 255 12.94 2.68 -1.81
CA ILE A 255 11.68 2.18 -2.37
C ILE A 255 11.92 1.52 -3.73
N CYS A 256 12.71 2.14 -4.63
CA CYS A 256 13.04 1.55 -5.92
C CYS A 256 13.88 0.26 -5.75
N GLU A 257 14.79 0.21 -4.79
CA GLU A 257 15.57 -1.00 -4.47
C GLU A 257 14.66 -2.16 -4.03
N GLU A 258 13.59 -1.89 -3.29
CA GLU A 258 12.59 -2.89 -2.92
C GLU A 258 11.86 -3.46 -4.14
N TYR A 259 11.59 -2.63 -5.17
CA TYR A 259 11.01 -3.09 -6.43
C TYR A 259 12.03 -3.86 -7.29
N ARG A 260 13.30 -3.46 -7.29
CA ARG A 260 14.38 -4.19 -7.95
C ARG A 260 14.58 -5.58 -7.34
N ALA A 261 14.59 -5.65 -6.00
CA ALA A 261 14.62 -6.92 -5.29
C ALA A 261 13.44 -7.82 -5.67
N ALA A 262 12.24 -7.25 -5.80
CA ALA A 262 11.05 -7.99 -6.20
C ALA A 262 11.07 -8.48 -7.66
N ALA A 263 11.86 -7.85 -8.52
CA ALA A 263 12.04 -8.29 -9.91
C ALA A 263 13.21 -9.29 -10.09
N THR A 264 14.01 -9.50 -9.06
CA THR A 264 15.23 -10.32 -9.10
C THR A 264 15.25 -11.35 -7.99
N ILE A 265 15.89 -11.06 -6.88
CA ILE A 265 16.20 -12.01 -5.80
C ILE A 265 14.93 -12.58 -5.12
N ASP A 266 13.83 -11.81 -5.00
CA ASP A 266 12.60 -12.32 -4.41
C ASP A 266 11.92 -13.36 -5.31
N VAL A 267 12.02 -13.22 -6.64
CA VAL A 267 11.55 -14.24 -7.60
C VAL A 267 12.31 -15.55 -7.42
N GLU A 268 13.63 -15.47 -7.19
CA GLU A 268 14.46 -16.64 -6.97
C GLU A 268 14.16 -17.31 -5.64
N HIS A 269 13.94 -16.52 -4.58
CA HIS A 269 13.49 -17.04 -3.29
C HIS A 269 12.16 -17.78 -3.40
N ASP A 270 11.18 -17.20 -4.10
CA ASP A 270 9.89 -17.84 -4.31
C ASP A 270 10.01 -19.11 -5.16
N ARG A 271 10.85 -19.10 -6.21
CA ARG A 271 11.09 -20.27 -7.05
C ARG A 271 11.68 -21.43 -6.26
N ALA A 272 12.71 -21.16 -5.47
CA ALA A 272 13.35 -22.16 -4.63
C ALA A 272 12.37 -22.77 -3.61
N ASP A 273 11.53 -21.93 -2.97
CA ASP A 273 10.52 -22.42 -2.03
C ASP A 273 9.43 -23.24 -2.74
N LYS A 274 9.02 -22.86 -3.95
CA LYS A 274 8.04 -23.61 -4.76
C LYS A 274 8.60 -24.97 -5.18
N GLU A 275 9.85 -25.04 -5.64
CA GLU A 275 10.55 -26.27 -6.00
C GLU A 275 10.72 -27.18 -4.78
N ALA A 276 11.03 -26.63 -3.62
CA ALA A 276 11.09 -27.36 -2.35
C ALA A 276 9.70 -27.73 -1.79
N SER A 277 8.62 -27.38 -2.47
CA SER A 277 7.24 -27.59 -2.01
C SER A 277 6.94 -26.99 -0.64
N LYS A 278 7.66 -25.91 -0.27
CA LYS A 278 7.45 -25.18 0.98
C LYS A 278 6.07 -24.49 0.98
N ARG A 279 5.38 -24.53 2.12
CA ARG A 279 4.01 -24.02 2.24
C ARG A 279 3.88 -23.14 3.49
N ILE A 280 2.93 -22.24 3.45
CA ILE A 280 2.46 -21.50 4.62
C ILE A 280 1.61 -22.45 5.45
N GLU A 281 2.00 -22.66 6.70
CA GLU A 281 1.41 -23.66 7.59
C GLU A 281 0.25 -23.09 8.41
N CYS A 282 0.32 -21.80 8.78
CA CYS A 282 -0.72 -21.16 9.59
C CYS A 282 -2.01 -20.91 8.77
N PRO A 283 -3.17 -20.76 9.44
CA PRO A 283 -4.39 -20.32 8.81
C PRO A 283 -4.17 -19.01 8.01
N MET A 284 -4.73 -18.95 6.79
CA MET A 284 -4.54 -17.80 5.91
C MET A 284 -5.87 -17.26 5.39
N LEU A 285 -6.06 -15.95 5.57
CA LEU A 285 -7.14 -15.15 4.97
C LEU A 285 -6.57 -14.33 3.80
N HIS A 286 -7.22 -14.40 2.63
CA HIS A 286 -6.93 -13.53 1.51
C HIS A 286 -8.14 -12.68 1.15
N LEU A 287 -7.97 -11.35 1.18
CA LEU A 287 -8.98 -10.40 0.73
C LEU A 287 -8.44 -9.62 -0.46
N TRP A 288 -9.30 -9.35 -1.45
CA TRP A 288 -8.91 -8.60 -2.66
C TRP A 288 -10.04 -7.67 -3.12
N ALA A 289 -9.70 -6.64 -3.88
CA ALA A 289 -10.67 -5.67 -4.40
C ALA A 289 -11.63 -6.32 -5.40
N GLU A 290 -12.94 -6.20 -5.14
CA GLU A 290 -14.02 -6.65 -6.05
C GLU A 290 -13.93 -5.89 -7.39
N GLY A 291 -13.95 -6.61 -8.51
CA GLY A 291 -13.80 -6.03 -9.84
C GLY A 291 -12.40 -5.47 -10.14
N GLY A 292 -11.47 -5.53 -9.18
CA GLY A 292 -10.10 -5.08 -9.33
C GLY A 292 -9.25 -6.03 -10.20
N PRO A 293 -7.96 -5.67 -10.40
CA PRO A 293 -7.07 -6.48 -11.24
C PRO A 293 -6.92 -7.93 -10.75
N LEU A 294 -6.83 -8.17 -9.44
CA LEU A 294 -6.72 -9.54 -8.93
C LEU A 294 -7.96 -10.37 -9.20
N ASP A 295 -9.14 -9.74 -9.10
CA ASP A 295 -10.41 -10.41 -9.36
C ASP A 295 -10.59 -10.79 -10.84
N THR A 296 -10.08 -9.96 -11.74
CA THR A 296 -10.34 -10.05 -13.19
C THR A 296 -9.22 -10.72 -13.99
N PHE A 297 -7.95 -10.59 -13.58
CA PHE A 297 -6.81 -11.10 -14.37
C PHE A 297 -6.61 -12.61 -14.24
N TYR A 298 -6.99 -13.20 -13.11
CA TYR A 298 -6.63 -14.56 -12.74
C TYR A 298 -7.81 -15.55 -12.79
N ALA A 299 -8.86 -15.27 -13.57
CA ALA A 299 -10.02 -16.13 -13.69
C ALA A 299 -9.66 -17.58 -14.11
N LYS A 300 -8.64 -17.75 -14.98
CA LYS A 300 -8.13 -19.06 -15.41
C LYS A 300 -7.47 -19.85 -14.28
N ASP A 301 -6.99 -19.19 -13.25
CA ASP A 301 -6.33 -19.78 -12.09
C ASP A 301 -7.31 -20.04 -10.92
N SER A 302 -8.61 -19.99 -11.15
CA SER A 302 -9.65 -19.99 -10.11
C SER A 302 -9.55 -18.76 -9.18
N GLY A 303 -9.23 -17.61 -9.77
CA GLY A 303 -9.02 -16.34 -9.10
C GLY A 303 -7.71 -16.29 -8.27
N PRO A 304 -7.50 -15.20 -7.57
CA PRO A 304 -6.30 -15.02 -6.74
C PRO A 304 -6.23 -16.06 -5.61
N LEU A 305 -7.38 -16.54 -5.12
CA LEU A 305 -7.44 -17.57 -4.09
C LEU A 305 -6.95 -18.94 -4.59
N GLY A 306 -7.22 -19.28 -5.87
CA GLY A 306 -6.67 -20.49 -6.49
C GLY A 306 -5.15 -20.47 -6.59
N ILE A 307 -4.56 -19.29 -6.83
CA ILE A 307 -3.12 -19.10 -6.81
C ILE A 307 -2.58 -19.27 -5.37
N TRP A 308 -3.22 -18.64 -4.38
CA TRP A 308 -2.80 -18.75 -2.99
C TRP A 308 -2.85 -20.17 -2.45
N ARG A 309 -3.82 -20.99 -2.86
CA ARG A 309 -3.92 -22.40 -2.43
C ARG A 309 -2.74 -23.27 -2.87
N GLN A 310 -1.97 -22.82 -3.86
CA GLN A 310 -0.70 -23.46 -4.22
C GLN A 310 0.42 -23.20 -3.19
N TRP A 311 0.30 -22.15 -2.37
CA TRP A 311 1.26 -21.72 -1.35
C TRP A 311 0.75 -21.96 0.07
N ALA A 312 -0.53 -21.88 0.27
CA ALA A 312 -1.25 -22.06 1.52
C ALA A 312 -2.52 -22.90 1.25
N PRO A 313 -2.45 -24.24 1.34
CA PRO A 313 -3.57 -25.12 0.93
C PRO A 313 -4.90 -24.82 1.64
N HIS A 314 -4.84 -24.31 2.86
CA HIS A 314 -6.00 -23.94 3.67
C HIS A 314 -6.42 -22.47 3.54
N ALA A 315 -5.86 -21.73 2.56
CA ALA A 315 -6.24 -20.36 2.35
C ALA A 315 -7.73 -20.24 1.99
N HIS A 316 -8.39 -19.31 2.65
CA HIS A 316 -9.76 -18.89 2.36
C HIS A 316 -9.80 -17.37 2.18
N GLY A 317 -10.90 -16.87 1.63
CA GLY A 317 -11.00 -15.44 1.40
C GLY A 317 -12.09 -15.09 0.41
N GLN A 318 -12.23 -13.80 0.16
CA GLN A 318 -13.25 -13.26 -0.73
C GLN A 318 -12.89 -11.88 -1.27
N ALA A 319 -13.60 -11.45 -2.30
CA ALA A 319 -13.56 -10.08 -2.79
C ALA A 319 -14.19 -9.11 -1.78
N MET A 320 -13.68 -7.88 -1.77
CA MET A 320 -14.07 -6.78 -0.91
C MET A 320 -14.54 -5.60 -1.73
N LYS A 321 -15.61 -4.96 -1.31
CA LYS A 321 -16.01 -3.66 -1.86
C LYS A 321 -14.95 -2.60 -1.54
N GLY A 322 -14.63 -1.78 -2.52
CA GLY A 322 -13.59 -0.79 -2.49
C GLY A 322 -12.50 -1.07 -3.53
N GLY A 323 -11.54 -0.16 -3.67
CA GLY A 323 -10.38 -0.31 -4.55
C GLY A 323 -9.24 -1.08 -3.90
N HIS A 324 -8.05 -0.93 -4.49
CA HIS A 324 -6.82 -1.52 -3.95
C HIS A 324 -6.59 -1.18 -2.45
N PHE A 325 -7.04 -0.01 -2.02
CA PHE A 325 -6.90 0.43 -0.63
C PHE A 325 -8.17 0.21 0.21
N PHE A 326 -8.93 -0.86 -0.05
CA PHE A 326 -10.12 -1.19 0.72
C PHE A 326 -9.92 -1.19 2.26
N PRO A 327 -8.74 -1.44 2.84
CA PRO A 327 -8.56 -1.26 4.28
C PRO A 327 -8.72 0.18 4.77
N GLU A 328 -8.50 1.17 3.90
CA GLU A 328 -8.78 2.59 4.16
C GLU A 328 -10.19 3.00 3.70
N GLU A 329 -10.64 2.48 2.57
CA GLU A 329 -11.89 2.85 1.91
C GLU A 329 -13.12 2.18 2.56
N ASN A 330 -12.96 0.93 2.98
CA ASN A 330 -14.01 0.12 3.63
C ASN A 330 -13.47 -0.59 4.88
N PRO A 331 -13.02 0.18 5.91
CA PRO A 331 -12.42 -0.37 7.13
C PRO A 331 -13.43 -1.12 8.01
N ASP A 332 -14.73 -0.86 7.85
CA ASP A 332 -15.77 -1.50 8.66
C ASP A 332 -15.93 -2.96 8.25
N ASP A 333 -16.23 -3.24 6.99
CA ASP A 333 -16.37 -4.61 6.50
C ASP A 333 -15.02 -5.37 6.60
N THR A 334 -13.90 -4.70 6.31
CA THR A 334 -12.57 -5.27 6.50
C THR A 334 -12.36 -5.68 7.95
N GLY A 335 -12.73 -4.83 8.90
CA GLY A 335 -12.63 -5.11 10.33
C GLY A 335 -13.50 -6.28 10.78
N VAL A 336 -14.71 -6.39 10.25
CA VAL A 336 -15.60 -7.54 10.52
C VAL A 336 -14.97 -8.85 10.09
N LEU A 337 -14.47 -8.94 8.84
CA LEU A 337 -13.85 -10.15 8.32
C LEU A 337 -12.56 -10.52 9.06
N VAL A 338 -11.74 -9.54 9.39
CA VAL A 338 -10.53 -9.77 10.19
C VAL A 338 -10.89 -10.26 11.59
N LYS A 339 -11.86 -9.64 12.28
CA LYS A 339 -12.31 -10.11 13.61
C LYS A 339 -12.87 -11.53 13.57
N GLN A 340 -13.64 -11.89 12.54
CA GLN A 340 -14.10 -13.25 12.32
C GLN A 340 -12.93 -14.23 12.16
N PHE A 341 -11.94 -13.87 11.34
CA PHE A 341 -10.73 -14.68 11.14
C PHE A 341 -9.91 -14.86 12.41
N LEU A 342 -9.86 -13.86 13.28
CA LEU A 342 -9.16 -13.92 14.57
C LEU A 342 -9.88 -14.82 15.59
N SER A 343 -11.18 -15.02 15.45
CA SER A 343 -12.02 -15.74 16.42
C SER A 343 -12.08 -17.26 16.18
N VAL A 344 -11.59 -17.73 15.03
CA VAL A 344 -11.52 -19.16 14.63
C VAL A 344 -10.18 -19.75 15.02
#